data_e8c70c121c716a89a31b513321541bb4
#
_entry.id   e8c70c121c716a89a31b513321541bb4
#
_cell.length_a   1.000
_cell.length_b   1.000
_cell.length_c   1.000
_cell.angle_alpha   90.00
_cell.angle_beta   90.00
_cell.angle_gamma   90.00
#
_symmetry.space_group_name_H-M   'P 1'
#
loop_
_entity.id
_entity.type
_entity.pdbx_description
1 polymer ?
#
loop_
_entity_poly.entity_id
_entity_poly.type
_entity_poly.pdbx_seq_one_letter_code
_entity_poly.pdbx_strand_id
1 'polypeptide(L)'
;MSNPIDSAPRRSFITTLAAAAAAVGLAKQASPAVAAVGGGTGFQTWLDGIPGKYRQVYDAPSANSGFALTWSHVFLVTGAEGYNVPESELGVVVVLRHSAIPIAMQDDVWAKYKLGEYFHINDPATKAPATRNPFANIKPGDLPLPEAALEKLIARGVRVAVCGTAIHFQSMRVAKQAGLAHEVVKKDFLDAVIPGVQVVPSGVLAVNGAQSRGCTYCFAG
;
A
#
# COMPACT_ATOMS: atom_id res chain seq x y z
N MET A 1 38.68 -18.90 40.63
CA MET A 1 37.50 -19.65 40.19
C MET A 1 37.01 -19.00 38.91
N SER A 2 37.42 -19.52 37.78
CA SER A 2 37.13 -18.98 36.45
C SER A 2 35.95 -19.73 35.86
N ASN A 3 34.92 -19.01 35.46
CA ASN A 3 33.72 -19.58 34.84
C ASN A 3 33.97 -19.73 33.32
N PRO A 4 33.92 -20.89 32.70
CA PRO A 4 34.04 -21.03 31.27
C PRO A 4 32.70 -20.75 30.63
N ILE A 5 32.61 -19.69 29.84
CA ILE A 5 31.53 -19.46 28.90
C ILE A 5 31.73 -20.40 27.74
N ASP A 6 30.90 -21.44 27.69
CA ASP A 6 30.90 -22.46 26.65
C ASP A 6 30.40 -21.83 25.36
N SER A 7 31.31 -21.60 24.41
CA SER A 7 31.02 -21.07 23.06
C SER A 7 30.52 -22.22 22.19
N ALA A 8 29.23 -22.39 22.08
CA ALA A 8 28.62 -23.27 21.08
C ALA A 8 29.08 -22.87 19.66
N PRO A 9 29.62 -23.81 18.86
CA PRO A 9 30.18 -23.45 17.56
C PRO A 9 29.11 -23.00 16.59
N ARG A 10 29.35 -21.86 15.93
CA ARG A 10 28.46 -21.23 14.93
C ARG A 10 27.97 -22.20 13.83
N ARG A 11 28.66 -23.28 13.59
CA ARG A 11 28.29 -24.34 12.63
C ARG A 11 27.03 -25.12 13.05
N SER A 12 26.77 -25.32 14.34
CA SER A 12 25.57 -26.03 14.83
C SER A 12 24.30 -25.19 14.65
N PHE A 13 24.39 -23.87 14.73
CA PHE A 13 23.26 -22.98 14.51
C PHE A 13 22.77 -23.01 13.05
N ILE A 14 23.70 -23.02 12.10
CA ILE A 14 23.37 -23.05 10.67
C ILE A 14 22.74 -24.38 10.26
N THR A 15 23.22 -25.51 10.82
CA THR A 15 22.66 -26.85 10.55
C THR A 15 21.25 -27.01 11.14
N THR A 16 20.97 -26.43 12.30
CA THR A 16 19.64 -26.50 12.93
C THR A 16 18.62 -25.65 12.17
N LEU A 17 19.02 -24.48 11.63
CA LEU A 17 18.18 -23.65 10.76
C LEU A 17 17.87 -24.35 9.43
N ALA A 18 18.83 -25.03 8.84
CA ALA A 18 18.63 -25.79 7.59
C ALA A 18 17.68 -26.98 7.78
N ALA A 19 17.75 -27.68 8.93
CA ALA A 19 16.86 -28.78 9.25
C ALA A 19 15.42 -28.32 9.57
N ALA A 20 15.24 -27.16 10.21
CA ALA A 20 13.93 -26.58 10.45
C ALA A 20 13.25 -26.08 9.16
N ALA A 21 14.03 -25.58 8.19
CA ALA A 21 13.52 -25.18 6.87
C ALA A 21 13.07 -26.35 6.02
N ALA A 22 13.67 -27.55 6.21
CA ALA A 22 13.30 -28.77 5.49
C ALA A 22 12.05 -29.47 6.08
N ALA A 23 11.75 -29.26 7.38
CA ALA A 23 10.60 -29.84 8.06
C ALA A 23 9.30 -29.06 7.86
N VAL A 24 9.37 -27.74 7.58
CA VAL A 24 8.24 -26.95 7.08
C VAL A 24 8.32 -27.01 5.58
N GLY A 25 7.58 -27.93 4.96
CA GLY A 25 7.43 -28.00 3.51
C GLY A 25 6.88 -26.71 2.95
N LEU A 26 7.71 -25.69 2.83
CA LEU A 26 7.51 -24.51 1.99
C LEU A 26 7.67 -24.96 0.53
N ALA A 27 6.80 -25.92 0.13
CA ALA A 27 6.47 -26.06 -1.27
C ALA A 27 6.08 -24.67 -1.77
N LYS A 28 6.60 -24.29 -2.93
CA LYS A 28 6.23 -23.15 -3.77
C LYS A 28 4.71 -23.09 -4.06
N GLN A 29 3.90 -22.95 -3.04
CA GLN A 29 2.52 -22.60 -3.17
C GLN A 29 2.44 -21.09 -2.89
N ALA A 30 2.82 -20.28 -3.88
CA ALA A 30 2.18 -18.99 -4.02
C ALA A 30 0.68 -19.31 -3.97
N SER A 31 -0.02 -18.87 -2.90
CA SER A 31 -1.47 -19.02 -2.83
C SER A 31 -2.05 -18.55 -4.16
N PRO A 32 -2.91 -19.33 -4.84
CA PRO A 32 -3.47 -18.93 -6.14
C PRO A 32 -4.06 -17.53 -6.16
N ALA A 33 -4.55 -17.05 -5.00
CA ALA A 33 -5.07 -15.71 -4.80
C ALA A 33 -4.00 -14.59 -4.93
N VAL A 34 -2.74 -14.86 -4.57
CA VAL A 34 -1.64 -13.86 -4.72
C VAL A 34 -1.10 -13.88 -6.15
N ALA A 35 -1.14 -15.04 -6.82
CA ALA A 35 -0.73 -15.15 -8.23
C ALA A 35 -1.72 -14.47 -9.20
N ALA A 36 -3.01 -14.38 -8.84
CA ALA A 36 -4.04 -13.71 -9.66
C ALA A 36 -3.97 -12.18 -9.59
N VAL A 37 -3.22 -11.60 -8.66
CA VAL A 37 -3.14 -10.16 -8.44
C VAL A 37 -1.81 -9.65 -9.01
N GLY A 38 -1.77 -9.39 -10.33
CA GLY A 38 -0.74 -8.55 -10.98
C GLY A 38 0.73 -8.93 -10.75
N GLY A 39 1.03 -10.19 -10.45
CA GLY A 39 2.41 -10.69 -10.35
C GLY A 39 3.02 -10.94 -11.73
N GLY A 40 4.34 -10.83 -11.85
CA GLY A 40 5.06 -11.09 -13.08
C GLY A 40 5.35 -9.84 -13.91
N THR A 41 5.27 -9.95 -15.23
CA THR A 41 5.67 -8.88 -16.16
C THR A 41 4.93 -7.55 -15.93
N GLY A 42 3.64 -7.58 -15.59
CA GLY A 42 2.85 -6.37 -15.35
C GLY A 42 3.34 -5.54 -14.15
N PHE A 43 3.72 -6.19 -13.06
CA PHE A 43 4.26 -5.49 -11.89
C PHE A 43 5.64 -4.87 -12.18
N GLN A 44 6.52 -5.58 -12.89
CA GLN A 44 7.83 -5.05 -13.29
C GLN A 44 7.67 -3.86 -14.22
N THR A 45 6.83 -3.98 -15.26
CA THR A 45 6.51 -2.88 -16.20
C THR A 45 5.94 -1.66 -15.46
N TRP A 46 5.09 -1.90 -14.45
CA TRP A 46 4.58 -0.82 -13.62
C TRP A 46 5.71 -0.11 -12.85
N LEU A 47 6.63 -0.84 -12.25
CA LEU A 47 7.79 -0.25 -11.58
C LEU A 47 8.73 0.47 -12.54
N ASP A 48 8.99 -0.09 -13.72
CA ASP A 48 9.87 0.50 -14.73
C ASP A 48 9.31 1.81 -15.30
N GLY A 49 7.99 2.00 -15.19
CA GLY A 49 7.32 3.24 -15.58
C GLY A 49 7.37 4.36 -14.54
N ILE A 50 8.14 4.27 -13.44
CA ILE A 50 8.29 5.36 -12.46
C ILE A 50 9.02 6.53 -13.14
N PRO A 51 8.38 7.73 -13.25
CA PRO A 51 8.93 8.84 -14.01
C PRO A 51 10.08 9.55 -13.27
N GLY A 52 10.71 10.50 -13.97
CA GLY A 52 11.58 11.49 -13.42
C GLY A 52 12.94 10.98 -12.92
N LYS A 53 13.76 11.91 -12.51
CA LYS A 53 15.11 11.70 -11.94
C LYS A 53 15.08 11.66 -10.42
N TYR A 54 14.31 12.57 -9.80
CA TYR A 54 14.16 12.68 -8.34
C TYR A 54 12.95 11.89 -7.90
N ARG A 55 13.17 10.74 -7.26
CA ARG A 55 12.11 9.75 -6.99
C ARG A 55 11.92 9.50 -5.51
N GLN A 56 10.66 9.44 -5.08
CA GLN A 56 10.32 9.10 -3.70
C GLN A 56 9.19 8.08 -3.63
N VAL A 57 9.31 7.10 -2.73
CA VAL A 57 8.22 6.18 -2.37
C VAL A 57 7.69 6.52 -0.98
N TYR A 58 6.39 6.75 -0.90
CA TYR A 58 5.63 6.91 0.34
C TYR A 58 5.05 5.57 0.75
N ASP A 59 5.48 5.06 1.91
CA ASP A 59 4.98 3.83 2.49
C ASP A 59 3.85 4.15 3.48
N ALA A 60 2.62 3.83 3.10
CA ALA A 60 1.41 4.10 3.87
C ALA A 60 0.80 2.80 4.43
N PRO A 61 1.16 2.36 5.65
CA PRO A 61 0.52 1.23 6.31
C PRO A 61 -0.84 1.58 6.92
N SER A 62 -1.14 2.85 7.13
CA SER A 62 -2.41 3.36 7.64
C SER A 62 -2.91 4.52 6.80
N ALA A 63 -4.20 4.84 6.89
CA ALA A 63 -4.77 5.97 6.17
C ALA A 63 -4.21 7.32 6.65
N ASN A 64 -3.87 7.43 7.94
CA ASN A 64 -3.22 8.60 8.54
C ASN A 64 -3.71 9.94 7.96
N SER A 65 -5.04 10.14 7.94
CA SER A 65 -5.69 11.34 7.41
C SER A 65 -5.28 11.73 5.96
N GLY A 66 -4.80 10.78 5.16
CA GLY A 66 -4.35 11.02 3.80
C GLY A 66 -2.97 11.68 3.68
N PHE A 67 -2.13 11.63 4.73
CA PHE A 67 -0.80 12.28 4.68
C PHE A 67 0.08 11.77 3.55
N ALA A 68 -0.01 10.48 3.18
CA ALA A 68 0.74 9.96 2.04
C ALA A 68 0.42 10.71 0.74
N LEU A 69 -0.85 11.08 0.54
CA LEU A 69 -1.30 11.86 -0.61
C LEU A 69 -0.88 13.34 -0.48
N THR A 70 -1.08 13.91 0.71
CA THR A 70 -0.69 15.30 0.99
C THR A 70 0.81 15.51 0.80
N TRP A 71 1.65 14.62 1.32
CA TRP A 71 3.10 14.71 1.16
C TRP A 71 3.56 14.45 -0.28
N SER A 72 2.85 13.60 -1.02
CA SER A 72 3.09 13.42 -2.45
C SER A 72 2.90 14.73 -3.21
N HIS A 73 1.80 15.46 -2.92
CA HIS A 73 1.55 16.79 -3.49
C HIS A 73 2.64 17.78 -3.09
N VAL A 74 2.97 17.85 -1.79
CA VAL A 74 4.03 18.75 -1.28
C VAL A 74 5.36 18.47 -1.95
N PHE A 75 5.77 17.20 -2.10
CA PHE A 75 7.02 16.84 -2.76
C PHE A 75 7.03 17.29 -4.23
N LEU A 76 5.93 17.13 -4.98
CA LEU A 76 5.86 17.57 -6.36
C LEU A 76 6.03 19.10 -6.49
N VAL A 77 5.41 19.88 -5.59
CA VAL A 77 5.52 21.36 -5.62
C VAL A 77 6.90 21.81 -5.15
N THR A 78 7.27 21.41 -3.93
CA THR A 78 8.54 21.89 -3.33
C THR A 78 9.77 21.29 -3.99
N GLY A 79 9.65 20.09 -4.55
CA GLY A 79 10.73 19.44 -5.30
C GLY A 79 11.00 20.15 -6.62
N ALA A 80 9.95 20.57 -7.34
CA ALA A 80 10.11 21.35 -8.57
C ALA A 80 10.85 22.68 -8.30
N GLU A 81 10.44 23.39 -7.25
CA GLU A 81 11.12 24.62 -6.81
C GLU A 81 12.53 24.36 -6.29
N GLY A 82 12.69 23.44 -5.33
CA GLY A 82 13.94 23.20 -4.63
C GLY A 82 15.06 22.64 -5.51
N TYR A 83 14.73 21.79 -6.50
CA TYR A 83 15.67 21.25 -7.47
C TYR A 83 15.77 22.09 -8.74
N ASN A 84 14.93 23.12 -8.89
CA ASN A 84 14.82 23.95 -10.10
C ASN A 84 14.62 23.09 -11.36
N VAL A 85 13.62 22.20 -11.34
CA VAL A 85 13.29 21.29 -12.43
C VAL A 85 11.78 21.30 -12.71
N PRO A 86 11.32 20.93 -13.92
CA PRO A 86 9.89 20.72 -14.15
C PRO A 86 9.38 19.51 -13.35
N GLU A 87 8.09 19.52 -13.01
CA GLU A 87 7.44 18.43 -12.25
C GLU A 87 7.64 17.05 -12.90
N SER A 88 7.77 16.99 -14.23
CA SER A 88 8.05 15.75 -14.98
C SER A 88 9.36 15.06 -14.60
N GLU A 89 10.29 15.77 -13.95
CA GLU A 89 11.54 15.21 -13.42
C GLU A 89 11.38 14.62 -12.00
N LEU A 90 10.18 14.72 -11.42
CA LEU A 90 9.85 14.17 -10.11
C LEU A 90 9.04 12.90 -10.26
N GLY A 91 9.45 11.83 -9.59
CA GLY A 91 8.77 10.57 -9.57
C GLY A 91 8.20 10.27 -8.18
N VAL A 92 6.91 10.03 -8.08
CA VAL A 92 6.26 9.69 -6.81
C VAL A 92 5.57 8.33 -6.92
N VAL A 93 5.82 7.48 -5.94
CA VAL A 93 5.13 6.21 -5.72
C VAL A 93 4.44 6.25 -4.37
N VAL A 94 3.14 5.96 -4.31
CA VAL A 94 2.40 5.77 -3.06
C VAL A 94 2.04 4.30 -2.93
N VAL A 95 2.40 3.67 -1.80
CA VAL A 95 2.11 2.27 -1.51
C VAL A 95 1.11 2.17 -0.37
N LEU A 96 -0.16 1.94 -0.72
CA LEU A 96 -1.26 1.75 0.22
C LEU A 96 -1.30 0.29 0.66
N ARG A 97 -0.94 0.04 1.91
CA ARG A 97 -0.90 -1.32 2.47
C ARG A 97 -1.60 -1.41 3.82
N HIS A 98 -1.79 -2.61 4.33
CA HIS A 98 -2.41 -2.90 5.64
C HIS A 98 -3.76 -2.17 5.81
N SER A 99 -3.87 -1.14 6.64
CA SER A 99 -5.11 -0.38 6.89
C SER A 99 -5.26 0.89 6.02
N ALA A 100 -4.32 1.16 5.11
CA ALA A 100 -4.46 2.23 4.12
C ALA A 100 -5.20 1.80 2.84
N ILE A 101 -5.49 0.51 2.64
CA ILE A 101 -6.12 0.03 1.40
C ILE A 101 -7.46 0.70 1.07
N PRO A 102 -8.30 1.16 2.04
CA PRO A 102 -9.56 1.84 1.71
C PRO A 102 -9.37 3.12 0.88
N ILE A 103 -8.24 3.80 1.00
CA ILE A 103 -7.92 4.99 0.18
C ILE A 103 -8.04 4.68 -1.33
N ALA A 104 -7.71 3.45 -1.73
CA ALA A 104 -7.75 2.99 -3.11
C ALA A 104 -9.13 2.50 -3.58
N MET A 105 -10.18 2.60 -2.76
CA MET A 105 -11.49 1.97 -3.04
C MET A 105 -12.58 3.00 -3.30
N GLN A 106 -13.50 2.67 -4.22
CA GLN A 106 -14.68 3.47 -4.57
C GLN A 106 -15.70 3.51 -3.43
N ASP A 107 -16.59 4.51 -3.45
CA ASP A 107 -17.55 4.81 -2.37
C ASP A 107 -18.54 3.69 -2.06
N ASP A 108 -18.92 2.89 -3.05
CA ASP A 108 -19.91 1.82 -2.91
C ASP A 108 -19.51 0.78 -1.87
N VAL A 109 -18.24 0.37 -1.84
CA VAL A 109 -17.75 -0.58 -0.82
C VAL A 109 -17.56 0.07 0.55
N TRP A 110 -17.34 1.39 0.61
CA TRP A 110 -17.27 2.12 1.88
C TRP A 110 -18.60 2.06 2.64
N ALA A 111 -19.70 2.34 1.95
CA ALA A 111 -21.04 2.24 2.54
C ALA A 111 -21.41 0.77 2.83
N LYS A 112 -21.20 -0.11 1.82
CA LYS A 112 -21.62 -1.53 1.89
C LYS A 112 -20.98 -2.27 3.04
N TYR A 113 -19.68 -2.07 3.28
CA TYR A 113 -18.91 -2.80 4.28
C TYR A 113 -18.56 -1.95 5.51
N LYS A 114 -19.09 -0.74 5.63
CA LYS A 114 -18.80 0.21 6.73
C LYS A 114 -17.31 0.39 6.94
N LEU A 115 -16.57 0.64 5.84
CA LEU A 115 -15.11 0.70 5.89
C LEU A 115 -14.59 1.80 6.81
N GLY A 116 -15.30 2.94 6.93
CA GLY A 116 -14.93 3.99 7.88
C GLY A 116 -14.95 3.51 9.34
N GLU A 117 -15.97 2.74 9.73
CA GLU A 117 -16.05 2.14 11.07
C GLU A 117 -14.94 1.08 11.25
N TYR A 118 -14.79 0.18 10.27
CA TYR A 118 -13.83 -0.92 10.33
C TYR A 118 -12.37 -0.45 10.39
N PHE A 119 -12.01 0.56 9.61
CA PHE A 119 -10.64 1.10 9.54
C PHE A 119 -10.41 2.34 10.41
N HIS A 120 -11.41 2.73 11.22
CA HIS A 120 -11.37 3.92 12.08
C HIS A 120 -11.08 5.22 11.30
N ILE A 121 -11.72 5.37 10.15
CA ILE A 121 -11.62 6.56 9.31
C ILE A 121 -12.91 7.35 9.42
N ASN A 122 -12.82 8.55 9.96
CA ASN A 122 -13.97 9.43 10.11
C ASN A 122 -14.11 10.37 8.90
N ASP A 123 -15.36 10.69 8.57
CA ASP A 123 -15.67 11.76 7.64
C ASP A 123 -15.22 13.11 8.23
N PRO A 124 -14.41 13.89 7.51
CA PRO A 124 -13.83 15.13 8.06
C PRO A 124 -14.85 16.19 8.47
N ALA A 125 -16.03 16.21 7.84
CA ALA A 125 -17.08 17.18 8.15
C ALA A 125 -17.95 16.74 9.34
N THR A 126 -18.41 15.48 9.34
CA THR A 126 -19.36 14.97 10.34
C THR A 126 -18.70 14.41 11.58
N LYS A 127 -17.40 14.06 11.51
CA LYS A 127 -16.62 13.33 12.53
C LYS A 127 -17.15 11.93 12.85
N ALA A 128 -18.20 11.48 12.19
CA ALA A 128 -18.70 10.11 12.25
C ALA A 128 -17.87 9.19 11.34
N PRO A 129 -17.95 7.84 11.50
CA PRO A 129 -17.32 6.92 10.58
C PRO A 129 -17.72 7.19 9.13
N ALA A 130 -16.74 7.29 8.25
CA ALA A 130 -16.96 7.66 6.86
C ALA A 130 -17.74 6.57 6.12
N THR A 131 -18.76 6.97 5.36
CA THR A 131 -19.56 6.09 4.49
C THR A 131 -19.18 6.24 3.01
N ARG A 132 -18.20 7.08 2.72
CA ARG A 132 -17.60 7.33 1.40
C ARG A 132 -16.08 7.48 1.56
N ASN A 133 -15.37 7.47 0.46
CA ASN A 133 -13.93 7.70 0.45
C ASN A 133 -13.62 9.22 0.59
N PRO A 134 -13.05 9.70 1.70
CA PRO A 134 -12.72 11.11 1.86
C PRO A 134 -11.39 11.50 1.18
N PHE A 135 -10.75 10.58 0.45
CA PHE A 135 -9.46 10.78 -0.21
C PHE A 135 -9.55 10.83 -1.74
N ALA A 136 -10.71 10.43 -2.29
CA ALA A 136 -11.02 10.45 -3.72
C ALA A 136 -12.41 11.05 -3.95
N ASN A 137 -12.63 11.76 -5.09
CA ASN A 137 -13.85 12.54 -5.35
C ASN A 137 -14.21 13.45 -4.16
N ILE A 138 -13.19 14.13 -3.65
CA ILE A 138 -13.25 14.87 -2.39
C ILE A 138 -14.27 16.01 -2.42
N LYS A 139 -14.84 16.30 -1.23
CA LYS A 139 -15.63 17.49 -0.95
C LYS A 139 -14.77 18.56 -0.28
N PRO A 140 -15.20 19.83 -0.31
CA PRO A 140 -14.51 20.89 0.44
C PRO A 140 -14.31 20.49 1.91
N GLY A 141 -13.06 20.55 2.39
CA GLY A 141 -12.69 20.21 3.76
C GLY A 141 -12.30 18.74 4.01
N ASP A 142 -12.39 17.86 3.01
CA ASP A 142 -11.95 16.45 3.16
C ASP A 142 -10.45 16.34 3.36
N LEU A 143 -9.69 17.06 2.58
CA LEU A 143 -8.23 17.11 2.68
C LEU A 143 -7.77 18.56 2.93
N PRO A 144 -6.68 18.76 3.69
CA PRO A 144 -6.10 20.09 3.91
C PRO A 144 -5.62 20.75 2.61
N LEU A 145 -5.20 19.94 1.63
CA LEU A 145 -4.80 20.37 0.30
C LEU A 145 -5.65 19.64 -0.74
N PRO A 146 -6.65 20.30 -1.36
CA PRO A 146 -7.54 19.64 -2.33
C PRO A 146 -6.82 19.08 -3.57
N GLU A 147 -5.63 19.62 -3.88
CA GLU A 147 -4.79 19.12 -4.98
C GLU A 147 -4.12 17.77 -4.66
N ALA A 148 -4.18 17.33 -3.40
CA ALA A 148 -3.74 16.02 -2.96
C ALA A 148 -4.80 14.91 -3.13
N ALA A 149 -5.96 15.19 -3.71
CA ALA A 149 -6.96 14.17 -4.01
C ALA A 149 -6.34 13.07 -4.88
N LEU A 150 -6.70 11.82 -4.61
CA LEU A 150 -6.07 10.64 -5.22
C LEU A 150 -6.09 10.71 -6.75
N GLU A 151 -7.25 11.03 -7.34
CA GLU A 151 -7.43 11.12 -8.79
C GLU A 151 -6.60 12.26 -9.42
N LYS A 152 -6.42 13.38 -8.70
CA LYS A 152 -5.58 14.49 -9.15
C LYS A 152 -4.11 14.12 -9.15
N LEU A 153 -3.65 13.40 -8.13
CA LEU A 153 -2.28 12.90 -8.06
C LEU A 153 -1.99 11.89 -9.18
N ILE A 154 -2.93 10.97 -9.42
CA ILE A 154 -2.82 10.01 -10.53
C ILE A 154 -2.73 10.75 -11.88
N ALA A 155 -3.56 11.78 -12.09
CA ALA A 155 -3.53 12.61 -13.31
C ALA A 155 -2.19 13.35 -13.49
N ARG A 156 -1.46 13.67 -12.40
CA ARG A 156 -0.13 14.27 -12.40
C ARG A 156 1.01 13.24 -12.54
N GLY A 157 0.69 11.97 -12.74
CA GLY A 157 1.68 10.91 -12.94
C GLY A 157 2.17 10.23 -11.65
N VAL A 158 1.58 10.52 -10.49
CA VAL A 158 1.86 9.75 -9.26
C VAL A 158 1.41 8.31 -9.46
N ARG A 159 2.31 7.38 -9.19
CA ARG A 159 2.02 5.96 -9.30
C ARG A 159 1.53 5.42 -7.97
N VAL A 160 0.30 4.95 -7.94
CA VAL A 160 -0.33 4.45 -6.71
C VAL A 160 -0.47 2.94 -6.79
N ALA A 161 0.02 2.27 -5.76
CA ALA A 161 -0.10 0.82 -5.57
C ALA A 161 -1.00 0.51 -4.37
N VAL A 162 -1.85 -0.50 -4.49
CA VAL A 162 -2.58 -1.09 -3.37
C VAL A 162 -2.16 -2.54 -3.16
N CYS A 163 -1.94 -2.91 -1.91
CA CYS A 163 -1.41 -4.21 -1.49
C CYS A 163 -2.46 -5.33 -1.63
N GLY A 164 -2.27 -6.26 -2.59
CA GLY A 164 -3.15 -7.41 -2.78
C GLY A 164 -3.18 -8.36 -1.59
N THR A 165 -2.05 -8.56 -0.90
CA THR A 165 -2.02 -9.32 0.37
C THR A 165 -2.90 -8.65 1.44
N ALA A 166 -2.88 -7.32 1.55
CA ALA A 166 -3.75 -6.61 2.49
C ALA A 166 -5.23 -6.70 2.08
N ILE A 167 -5.55 -6.58 0.79
CA ILE A 167 -6.91 -6.81 0.27
C ILE A 167 -7.39 -8.21 0.67
N HIS A 168 -6.58 -9.24 0.47
CA HIS A 168 -6.94 -10.62 0.83
C HIS A 168 -7.26 -10.76 2.33
N PHE A 169 -6.38 -10.31 3.22
CA PHE A 169 -6.59 -10.48 4.66
C PHE A 169 -7.69 -9.57 5.22
N GLN A 170 -7.79 -8.33 4.75
CA GLN A 170 -8.82 -7.42 5.24
C GLN A 170 -10.21 -7.82 4.72
N SER A 171 -10.34 -8.24 3.46
CA SER A 171 -11.63 -8.75 2.95
C SER A 171 -12.08 -10.01 3.69
N MET A 172 -11.15 -10.90 4.09
CA MET A 172 -11.48 -12.08 4.91
C MET A 172 -12.03 -11.69 6.29
N ARG A 173 -11.44 -10.68 6.93
CA ARG A 173 -11.91 -10.19 8.23
C ARG A 173 -13.26 -9.49 8.13
N VAL A 174 -13.42 -8.62 7.12
CA VAL A 174 -14.70 -7.94 6.82
C VAL A 174 -15.80 -8.96 6.50
N ALA A 175 -15.50 -9.97 5.69
CA ALA A 175 -16.45 -11.05 5.37
C ALA A 175 -16.92 -11.78 6.64
N LYS A 176 -15.99 -12.14 7.53
CA LYS A 176 -16.31 -12.77 8.81
C LYS A 176 -17.24 -11.88 9.66
N GLN A 177 -16.94 -10.58 9.75
CA GLN A 177 -17.77 -9.63 10.52
C GLN A 177 -19.15 -9.44 9.91
N ALA A 178 -19.26 -9.44 8.58
CA ALA A 178 -20.51 -9.26 7.84
C ALA A 178 -21.33 -10.56 7.68
N GLY A 179 -20.80 -11.72 8.09
CA GLY A 179 -21.44 -13.02 7.87
C GLY A 179 -21.51 -13.42 6.39
N LEU A 180 -20.56 -12.99 5.57
CA LEU A 180 -20.51 -13.21 4.13
C LEU A 180 -19.38 -14.19 3.73
N ALA A 181 -19.49 -14.78 2.54
CA ALA A 181 -18.40 -15.56 1.97
C ALA A 181 -17.19 -14.66 1.62
N HIS A 182 -15.98 -15.08 1.98
CA HIS A 182 -14.76 -14.33 1.74
C HIS A 182 -14.57 -13.94 0.27
N GLU A 183 -14.78 -14.87 -0.66
CA GLU A 183 -14.58 -14.63 -2.09
C GLU A 183 -15.50 -13.55 -2.66
N VAL A 184 -16.69 -13.36 -2.09
CA VAL A 184 -17.61 -12.28 -2.46
C VAL A 184 -17.02 -10.93 -2.06
N VAL A 185 -16.63 -10.78 -0.79
CA VAL A 185 -16.08 -9.51 -0.29
C VAL A 185 -14.74 -9.18 -0.95
N LYS A 186 -13.91 -10.20 -1.18
CA LYS A 186 -12.63 -10.03 -1.87
C LYS A 186 -12.82 -9.57 -3.32
N LYS A 187 -13.80 -10.16 -4.03
CA LYS A 187 -14.14 -9.73 -5.39
C LYS A 187 -14.60 -8.28 -5.39
N ASP A 188 -15.52 -7.92 -4.50
CA ASP A 188 -16.01 -6.55 -4.39
C ASP A 188 -14.87 -5.55 -4.11
N PHE A 189 -13.93 -5.89 -3.23
CA PHE A 189 -12.76 -5.04 -2.94
C PHE A 189 -11.87 -4.85 -4.16
N LEU A 190 -11.66 -5.91 -4.95
CA LEU A 190 -10.85 -5.84 -6.16
C LEU A 190 -11.55 -5.03 -7.26
N ASP A 191 -12.84 -5.23 -7.44
CA ASP A 191 -13.66 -4.51 -8.44
C ASP A 191 -13.79 -3.02 -8.10
N ALA A 192 -13.77 -2.69 -6.80
CA ALA A 192 -13.85 -1.32 -6.31
C ALA A 192 -12.52 -0.56 -6.34
N VAL A 193 -11.42 -1.16 -6.79
CA VAL A 193 -10.15 -0.43 -6.90
C VAL A 193 -10.30 0.71 -7.90
N ILE A 194 -9.96 1.92 -7.45
CA ILE A 194 -10.06 3.15 -8.24
C ILE A 194 -9.19 3.04 -9.51
N PRO A 195 -9.71 3.42 -10.70
CA PRO A 195 -8.92 3.43 -11.93
C PRO A 195 -7.61 4.21 -11.79
N GLY A 196 -6.52 3.65 -12.31
CA GLY A 196 -5.18 4.22 -12.17
C GLY A 196 -4.39 3.73 -10.95
N VAL A 197 -5.04 3.08 -9.99
CA VAL A 197 -4.37 2.39 -8.88
C VAL A 197 -3.99 0.97 -9.30
N GLN A 198 -2.72 0.61 -9.15
CA GLN A 198 -2.22 -0.73 -9.44
C GLN A 198 -2.37 -1.66 -8.24
N VAL A 199 -3.07 -2.77 -8.40
CA VAL A 199 -3.02 -3.85 -7.43
C VAL A 199 -1.69 -4.58 -7.58
N VAL A 200 -0.91 -4.63 -6.50
CA VAL A 200 0.42 -5.27 -6.47
C VAL A 200 0.41 -6.52 -5.58
N PRO A 201 1.30 -7.50 -5.79
CA PRO A 201 1.30 -8.73 -5.00
C PRO A 201 1.37 -8.47 -3.49
N SER A 202 2.26 -7.58 -3.06
CA SER A 202 2.30 -7.07 -1.69
C SER A 202 2.89 -5.67 -1.63
N GLY A 203 2.46 -4.86 -0.64
CA GLY A 203 2.98 -3.52 -0.45
C GLY A 203 4.47 -3.49 -0.11
N VAL A 204 4.95 -4.44 0.70
CA VAL A 204 6.38 -4.53 1.04
C VAL A 204 7.26 -4.83 -0.19
N LEU A 205 6.75 -5.65 -1.13
CA LEU A 205 7.43 -5.89 -2.40
C LEU A 205 7.41 -4.64 -3.29
N ALA A 206 6.32 -3.88 -3.28
CA ALA A 206 6.22 -2.64 -4.05
C ALA A 206 7.18 -1.56 -3.53
N VAL A 207 7.32 -1.40 -2.21
CA VAL A 207 8.31 -0.52 -1.58
C VAL A 207 9.73 -0.94 -1.98
N ASN A 208 10.08 -2.21 -1.84
CA ASN A 208 11.38 -2.73 -2.26
C ASN A 208 11.64 -2.47 -3.75
N GLY A 209 10.65 -2.78 -4.60
CA GLY A 209 10.76 -2.58 -6.05
C GLY A 209 10.92 -1.11 -6.45
N ALA A 210 10.24 -0.17 -5.79
CA ALA A 210 10.40 1.26 -6.00
C ALA A 210 11.80 1.75 -5.58
N GLN A 211 12.29 1.32 -4.41
CA GLN A 211 13.65 1.64 -3.95
C GLN A 211 14.72 1.09 -4.90
N SER A 212 14.54 -0.12 -5.44
CA SER A 212 15.46 -0.72 -6.43
C SER A 212 15.49 0.08 -7.75
N ARG A 213 14.54 0.98 -7.97
CA ARG A 213 14.47 1.90 -9.12
C ARG A 213 14.84 3.34 -8.76
N GLY A 214 15.55 3.50 -7.65
CA GLY A 214 16.12 4.77 -7.21
C GLY A 214 15.17 5.66 -6.43
N CYS A 215 14.01 5.14 -5.96
CA CYS A 215 13.16 5.92 -5.05
C CYS A 215 13.79 6.00 -3.66
N THR A 216 13.87 7.21 -3.10
CA THR A 216 14.12 7.40 -1.67
C THR A 216 12.86 7.01 -0.88
N TYR A 217 13.04 6.55 0.36
CA TYR A 217 11.94 6.07 1.21
C TYR A 217 11.42 7.16 2.13
N CYS A 218 10.09 7.27 2.23
CA CYS A 218 9.41 8.09 3.22
C CYS A 218 8.27 7.30 3.87
N PHE A 219 8.30 7.16 5.20
CA PHE A 219 7.22 6.57 5.96
C PHE A 219 6.05 7.57 6.11
N ALA A 220 4.83 7.13 5.80
CA ALA A 220 3.63 7.98 5.77
C ALA A 220 2.44 7.38 6.55
N GLY A 221 2.74 6.57 7.58
CA GLY A 221 1.76 5.91 8.43
C GLY A 221 1.58 6.55 9.80
#